data_8dcc87739c6207757853dc97170f40d4
#
_entry.id   8dcc87739c6207757853dc97170f40d4
#
_cell.length_a   1.000
_cell.length_b   1.000
_cell.length_c   1.000
_cell.angle_alpha   90.00
_cell.angle_beta   90.00
_cell.angle_gamma   90.00
#
_symmetry.space_group_name_H-M   'P 1'
#
loop_
_entity.id
_entity.type
_entity.pdbx_description
1 polymer ?
#
loop_
_entity_poly.entity_id
_entity_poly.type
_entity_poly.pdbx_seq_one_letter_code
_entity_poly.pdbx_strand_id
1 'polypeptide(L)'
;MPGSVLITGASTGIGRALAFEFSRRGFALGLCARRLELLEELEEELSGENQVAVAHLDVADLESVPEVLNKLTDELGGVSIIIANAGIGGRSYPGEGTFHQDRKIIEINVLGAMATIDAGADILKKQGGGQIVGISSIAGFRGLSATPAYSASKAALSTYMEGIRNHLLQHKIAVTVINPGFIDTPINTHRKSRPFLISAEKGAQLMADMIEKQVLSSTIPVWPWAVISRIMYLIPERLWCKINV
;
A
#
# COMPACT_ATOMS: atom_id res chain seq x y z
N MET A 1 -19.39 -7.52 14.84
CA MET A 1 -17.98 -7.93 14.95
C MET A 1 -17.19 -7.10 13.93
N PRO A 2 -15.96 -6.66 14.23
CA PRO A 2 -15.12 -6.10 13.22
C PRO A 2 -14.96 -7.11 12.07
N GLY A 3 -14.82 -6.63 10.84
CA GLY A 3 -14.67 -7.48 9.67
C GLY A 3 -13.29 -8.13 9.57
N SER A 4 -12.87 -8.48 8.37
CA SER A 4 -11.56 -9.03 8.06
C SER A 4 -10.80 -8.13 7.09
N VAL A 5 -9.48 -8.07 7.22
CA VAL A 5 -8.58 -7.25 6.41
C VAL A 5 -7.54 -8.14 5.74
N LEU A 6 -7.42 -8.04 4.42
CA LEU A 6 -6.37 -8.69 3.65
C LEU A 6 -5.28 -7.69 3.28
N ILE A 7 -4.00 -8.00 3.56
CA ILE A 7 -2.87 -7.09 3.36
C ILE A 7 -1.79 -7.77 2.52
N THR A 8 -1.48 -7.21 1.35
CA THR A 8 -0.31 -7.66 0.57
C THR A 8 0.98 -6.95 1.03
N GLY A 9 2.10 -7.67 1.02
CA GLY A 9 3.38 -7.13 1.51
C GLY A 9 3.42 -6.95 3.04
N ALA A 10 2.76 -7.84 3.79
CA ALA A 10 2.58 -7.74 5.22
C ALA A 10 3.83 -8.12 6.06
N SER A 11 4.84 -8.73 5.46
CA SER A 11 6.00 -9.26 6.22
C SER A 11 6.87 -8.20 6.89
N THR A 12 6.86 -6.95 6.46
CA THR A 12 7.68 -5.86 7.03
C THR A 12 7.06 -4.48 6.82
N GLY A 13 7.62 -3.47 7.46
CA GLY A 13 7.31 -2.06 7.23
C GLY A 13 5.85 -1.70 7.50
N ILE A 14 5.23 -0.96 6.58
CA ILE A 14 3.85 -0.47 6.73
C ILE A 14 2.87 -1.64 6.82
N GLY A 15 3.03 -2.68 5.99
CA GLY A 15 2.11 -3.83 5.99
C GLY A 15 2.11 -4.56 7.33
N ARG A 16 3.29 -4.81 7.91
CA ARG A 16 3.42 -5.43 9.24
C ARG A 16 2.80 -4.54 10.34
N ALA A 17 3.07 -3.26 10.31
CA ALA A 17 2.51 -2.32 11.28
C ALA A 17 0.97 -2.22 11.16
N LEU A 18 0.41 -2.26 9.95
CA LEU A 18 -1.04 -2.32 9.73
C LEU A 18 -1.64 -3.64 10.24
N ALA A 19 -0.94 -4.78 10.10
CA ALA A 19 -1.40 -6.05 10.64
C ALA A 19 -1.55 -5.98 12.17
N PHE A 20 -0.57 -5.44 12.89
CA PHE A 20 -0.69 -5.21 14.35
C PHE A 20 -1.84 -4.27 14.70
N GLU A 21 -1.97 -3.17 13.98
CA GLU A 21 -2.99 -2.18 14.29
C GLU A 21 -4.40 -2.72 14.04
N PHE A 22 -4.63 -3.44 12.93
CA PHE A 22 -5.93 -4.04 12.66
C PHE A 22 -6.23 -5.22 13.59
N SER A 23 -5.22 -6.02 13.98
CA SER A 23 -5.39 -7.04 15.04
C SER A 23 -5.85 -6.40 16.35
N ARG A 24 -5.17 -5.33 16.79
CA ARG A 24 -5.53 -4.57 17.99
C ARG A 24 -6.97 -3.99 17.94
N ARG A 25 -7.48 -3.70 16.72
CA ARG A 25 -8.87 -3.25 16.49
C ARG A 25 -9.87 -4.42 16.39
N GLY A 26 -9.42 -5.66 16.53
CA GLY A 26 -10.26 -6.85 16.55
C GLY A 26 -10.61 -7.40 15.17
N PHE A 27 -9.91 -7.01 14.09
CA PHE A 27 -10.13 -7.56 12.76
C PHE A 27 -9.44 -8.92 12.61
N ALA A 28 -10.08 -9.84 11.89
CA ALA A 28 -9.42 -11.02 11.35
C ALA A 28 -8.47 -10.61 10.20
N LEU A 29 -7.35 -11.30 10.03
CA LEU A 29 -6.29 -10.89 9.13
C LEU A 29 -5.93 -11.96 8.12
N GLY A 30 -5.91 -11.59 6.82
CA GLY A 30 -5.28 -12.34 5.73
C GLY A 30 -3.99 -11.63 5.32
N LEU A 31 -2.85 -12.26 5.56
CA LEU A 31 -1.55 -11.65 5.34
C LEU A 31 -0.78 -12.39 4.27
N CYS A 32 -0.30 -11.67 3.24
CA CYS A 32 0.52 -12.30 2.22
C CYS A 32 1.76 -11.49 1.86
N ALA A 33 2.84 -12.21 1.57
CA ALA A 33 4.13 -11.67 1.14
C ALA A 33 5.02 -12.77 0.56
N ARG A 34 6.16 -12.37 -0.02
CA ARG A 34 7.16 -13.31 -0.56
C ARG A 34 7.93 -14.11 0.51
N ARG A 35 8.10 -13.54 1.70
CA ARG A 35 8.84 -14.16 2.81
C ARG A 35 7.82 -14.78 3.75
N LEU A 36 7.55 -16.07 3.52
CA LEU A 36 6.54 -16.79 4.30
C LEU A 36 6.97 -16.95 5.76
N GLU A 37 8.26 -17.21 5.98
CA GLU A 37 8.85 -17.36 7.32
C GLU A 37 8.59 -16.14 8.23
N LEU A 38 8.66 -14.92 7.65
CA LEU A 38 8.35 -13.70 8.41
C LEU A 38 6.85 -13.47 8.61
N LEU A 39 6.00 -14.10 7.81
CA LEU A 39 4.56 -14.08 8.03
C LEU A 39 4.15 -15.08 9.12
N GLU A 40 4.78 -16.24 9.16
CA GLU A 40 4.56 -17.24 10.21
C GLU A 40 5.00 -16.69 11.58
N GLU A 41 6.16 -16.03 11.66
CA GLU A 41 6.58 -15.29 12.86
C GLU A 41 5.55 -14.22 13.25
N LEU A 42 5.04 -13.46 12.27
CA LEU A 42 4.04 -12.42 12.51
C LEU A 42 2.70 -13.01 12.96
N GLU A 43 2.29 -14.14 12.41
CA GLU A 43 1.09 -14.88 12.84
C GLU A 43 1.21 -15.32 14.31
N GLU A 44 2.37 -15.88 14.70
CA GLU A 44 2.64 -16.24 16.10
C GLU A 44 2.59 -15.02 17.03
N GLU A 45 3.19 -13.88 16.63
CA GLU A 45 3.15 -12.64 17.40
C GLU A 45 1.74 -12.05 17.54
N LEU A 46 0.87 -12.28 16.53
CA LEU A 46 -0.52 -11.83 16.50
C LEU A 46 -1.47 -12.88 17.12
N SER A 47 -0.96 -14.05 17.50
CA SER A 47 -1.78 -15.12 18.07
C SER A 47 -2.48 -14.65 19.35
N GLY A 48 -3.80 -14.58 19.30
CA GLY A 48 -4.65 -14.03 20.34
C GLY A 48 -6.11 -14.37 20.06
N GLU A 49 -7.00 -13.39 20.24
CA GLU A 49 -8.45 -13.58 20.03
C GLU A 49 -8.88 -13.52 18.57
N ASN A 50 -8.03 -12.98 17.66
CA ASN A 50 -8.38 -12.76 16.28
C ASN A 50 -7.80 -13.86 15.37
N GLN A 51 -8.56 -14.26 14.37
CA GLN A 51 -8.10 -15.18 13.34
C GLN A 51 -7.03 -14.50 12.47
N VAL A 52 -5.92 -15.20 12.22
CA VAL A 52 -4.88 -14.80 11.28
C VAL A 52 -4.66 -15.94 10.31
N ALA A 53 -4.57 -15.63 9.02
CA ALA A 53 -4.22 -16.56 7.96
C ALA A 53 -3.06 -15.98 7.15
N VAL A 54 -2.06 -16.79 6.81
CA VAL A 54 -0.89 -16.36 6.08
C VAL A 54 -0.69 -17.14 4.79
N ALA A 55 -0.17 -16.48 3.75
CA ALA A 55 0.15 -17.14 2.49
C ALA A 55 1.36 -16.52 1.80
N HIS A 56 2.14 -17.37 1.12
CA HIS A 56 3.17 -16.89 0.20
C HIS A 56 2.52 -16.21 -1.01
N LEU A 57 2.99 -15.01 -1.37
CA LEU A 57 2.61 -14.32 -2.60
C LEU A 57 3.74 -13.40 -3.08
N ASP A 58 4.23 -13.61 -4.30
CA ASP A 58 4.91 -12.55 -5.05
C ASP A 58 3.88 -11.87 -5.96
N VAL A 59 3.55 -10.62 -5.69
CA VAL A 59 2.58 -9.88 -6.51
C VAL A 59 3.06 -9.61 -7.95
N ALA A 60 4.32 -9.89 -8.27
CA ALA A 60 4.84 -9.87 -9.64
C ALA A 60 4.45 -11.13 -10.43
N ASP A 61 4.09 -12.22 -9.77
CA ASP A 61 3.42 -13.38 -10.35
C ASP A 61 1.92 -13.09 -10.41
N LEU A 62 1.51 -12.41 -11.49
CA LEU A 62 0.16 -11.88 -11.63
C LEU A 62 -0.91 -12.97 -11.66
N GLU A 63 -0.57 -14.16 -12.14
CA GLU A 63 -1.49 -15.30 -12.26
C GLU A 63 -1.81 -15.93 -10.89
N SER A 64 -0.87 -15.90 -9.95
CA SER A 64 -1.06 -16.42 -8.59
C SER A 64 -1.88 -15.50 -7.68
N VAL A 65 -1.96 -14.20 -8.00
CA VAL A 65 -2.64 -13.22 -7.14
C VAL A 65 -4.10 -13.59 -6.86
N PRO A 66 -4.96 -13.87 -7.86
CA PRO A 66 -6.36 -14.20 -7.59
C PRO A 66 -6.53 -15.46 -6.75
N GLU A 67 -5.72 -16.49 -6.99
CA GLU A 67 -5.78 -17.76 -6.25
C GLU A 67 -5.47 -17.54 -4.76
N VAL A 68 -4.36 -16.85 -4.47
CA VAL A 68 -3.93 -16.61 -3.08
C VAL A 68 -4.92 -15.72 -2.33
N LEU A 69 -5.46 -14.66 -2.97
CA LEU A 69 -6.44 -13.80 -2.33
C LEU A 69 -7.76 -14.54 -2.04
N ASN A 70 -8.24 -15.39 -2.98
CA ASN A 70 -9.42 -16.20 -2.76
C ASN A 70 -9.20 -17.20 -1.61
N LYS A 71 -8.07 -17.92 -1.60
CA LYS A 71 -7.71 -18.84 -0.51
C LYS A 71 -7.77 -18.17 0.86
N LEU A 72 -7.10 -17.03 1.04
CA LEU A 72 -7.13 -16.28 2.28
C LEU A 72 -8.54 -15.79 2.64
N THR A 73 -9.33 -15.40 1.64
CA THR A 73 -10.72 -14.99 1.84
C THR A 73 -11.59 -16.14 2.35
N ASP A 74 -11.43 -17.33 1.78
CA ASP A 74 -12.17 -18.53 2.19
C ASP A 74 -11.79 -18.96 3.60
N GLU A 75 -10.49 -18.94 3.94
CA GLU A 75 -10.00 -19.25 5.30
C GLU A 75 -10.56 -18.28 6.36
N LEU A 76 -10.75 -17.00 6.01
CA LEU A 76 -11.33 -15.98 6.90
C LEU A 76 -12.87 -15.99 6.93
N GLY A 77 -13.52 -16.76 6.06
CA GLY A 77 -14.98 -16.73 5.91
C GLY A 77 -15.51 -15.45 5.28
N GLY A 78 -14.67 -14.71 4.56
CA GLY A 78 -14.96 -13.45 3.88
C GLY A 78 -13.97 -12.33 4.24
N VAL A 79 -13.95 -11.26 3.43
CA VAL A 79 -13.07 -10.11 3.64
C VAL A 79 -13.83 -8.79 3.45
N SER A 80 -13.61 -7.82 4.33
CA SER A 80 -14.25 -6.49 4.25
C SER A 80 -13.34 -5.41 3.68
N ILE A 81 -12.00 -5.53 3.86
CA ILE A 81 -11.01 -4.55 3.42
C ILE A 81 -9.85 -5.28 2.75
N ILE A 82 -9.47 -4.85 1.55
CA ILE A 82 -8.30 -5.37 0.83
C ILE A 82 -7.30 -4.22 0.64
N ILE A 83 -6.07 -4.41 1.15
CA ILE A 83 -5.01 -3.40 1.14
C ILE A 83 -3.90 -3.82 0.19
N ALA A 84 -3.84 -3.17 -0.97
CA ALA A 84 -2.73 -3.25 -1.92
C ALA A 84 -1.56 -2.41 -1.38
N ASN A 85 -0.73 -3.05 -0.54
CA ASN A 85 0.41 -2.41 0.13
C ASN A 85 1.75 -2.88 -0.42
N ALA A 86 1.86 -4.07 -0.98
CA ALA A 86 3.12 -4.60 -1.52
C ALA A 86 3.79 -3.58 -2.45
N GLY A 87 5.09 -3.34 -2.23
CA GLY A 87 5.84 -2.40 -3.02
C GLY A 87 7.31 -2.36 -2.63
N ILE A 88 8.13 -1.91 -3.57
CA ILE A 88 9.56 -1.70 -3.38
C ILE A 88 9.97 -0.28 -3.77
N GLY A 89 11.02 0.21 -3.15
CA GLY A 89 11.73 1.40 -3.55
C GLY A 89 12.99 1.06 -4.33
N GLY A 90 13.64 2.06 -4.89
CA GLY A 90 14.93 1.92 -5.56
C GLY A 90 15.40 3.25 -6.12
N ARG A 91 16.72 3.36 -6.30
CA ARG A 91 17.32 4.49 -7.01
C ARG A 91 17.60 4.06 -8.43
N SER A 92 17.33 4.93 -9.37
CA SER A 92 17.69 4.71 -10.76
C SER A 92 18.11 6.01 -11.43
N TYR A 93 19.02 5.88 -12.37
CA TYR A 93 19.57 7.00 -13.12
C TYR A 93 19.57 6.63 -14.59
N PRO A 94 18.77 7.31 -15.43
CA PRO A 94 18.72 7.03 -16.87
C PRO A 94 20.12 7.11 -17.50
N GLY A 95 20.47 6.12 -18.32
CA GLY A 95 21.78 6.02 -18.95
C GLY A 95 22.86 5.30 -18.14
N GLU A 96 22.60 4.91 -16.88
CA GLU A 96 23.55 4.24 -15.99
C GLU A 96 23.32 2.73 -15.85
N GLY A 97 22.57 2.11 -16.77
CA GLY A 97 22.33 0.66 -16.77
C GLY A 97 21.36 0.16 -15.68
N THR A 98 20.62 1.05 -15.03
CA THR A 98 19.73 0.73 -13.91
C THR A 98 18.29 0.40 -14.32
N PHE A 99 17.99 0.31 -15.62
CA PHE A 99 16.64 0.07 -16.14
C PHE A 99 15.97 -1.21 -15.59
N HIS A 100 16.75 -2.24 -15.30
CA HIS A 100 16.23 -3.46 -14.68
C HIS A 100 15.58 -3.21 -13.30
N GLN A 101 16.07 -2.21 -12.55
CA GLN A 101 15.46 -1.80 -11.27
C GLN A 101 14.14 -1.06 -11.52
N ASP A 102 14.09 -0.17 -12.51
CA ASP A 102 12.88 0.55 -12.89
C ASP A 102 11.79 -0.42 -13.31
N ARG A 103 12.14 -1.39 -14.16
CA ARG A 103 11.23 -2.45 -14.59
C ARG A 103 10.64 -3.19 -13.40
N LYS A 104 11.47 -3.65 -12.45
CA LYS A 104 11.03 -4.36 -11.25
C LYS A 104 10.11 -3.52 -10.38
N ILE A 105 10.38 -2.22 -10.24
CA ILE A 105 9.52 -1.29 -9.51
C ILE A 105 8.14 -1.20 -10.16
N ILE A 106 8.06 -1.09 -11.48
CA ILE A 106 6.79 -1.03 -12.21
C ILE A 106 6.04 -2.36 -12.11
N GLU A 107 6.72 -3.50 -12.29
CA GLU A 107 6.12 -4.83 -12.17
C GLU A 107 5.44 -5.03 -10.81
N ILE A 108 6.12 -4.69 -9.72
CA ILE A 108 5.59 -4.89 -8.36
C ILE A 108 4.59 -3.79 -7.97
N ASN A 109 4.99 -2.51 -8.09
CA ASN A 109 4.21 -1.40 -7.53
C ASN A 109 3.01 -1.01 -8.38
N VAL A 110 2.99 -1.35 -9.67
CA VAL A 110 1.90 -1.02 -10.60
C VAL A 110 1.14 -2.27 -10.99
N LEU A 111 1.78 -3.20 -11.71
CA LEU A 111 1.07 -4.39 -12.21
C LEU A 111 0.61 -5.28 -11.07
N GLY A 112 1.48 -5.57 -10.09
CA GLY A 112 1.12 -6.35 -8.91
C GLY A 112 0.03 -5.70 -8.05
N ALA A 113 0.07 -4.36 -7.92
CA ALA A 113 -0.98 -3.62 -7.23
C ALA A 113 -2.32 -3.67 -8.01
N MET A 114 -2.29 -3.50 -9.33
CA MET A 114 -3.48 -3.62 -10.18
C MET A 114 -4.09 -5.02 -10.11
N ALA A 115 -3.27 -6.10 -10.18
CA ALA A 115 -3.74 -7.48 -10.03
C ALA A 115 -4.38 -7.71 -8.64
N THR A 116 -3.76 -7.20 -7.57
CA THR A 116 -4.33 -7.26 -6.22
C THR A 116 -5.69 -6.55 -6.14
N ILE A 117 -5.80 -5.37 -6.75
CA ILE A 117 -7.02 -4.57 -6.75
C ILE A 117 -8.12 -5.25 -7.58
N ASP A 118 -7.77 -5.79 -8.74
CA ASP A 118 -8.72 -6.48 -9.63
C ASP A 118 -9.29 -7.73 -8.98
N ALA A 119 -8.43 -8.62 -8.48
CA ALA A 119 -8.85 -9.81 -7.74
C ALA A 119 -9.68 -9.44 -6.49
N GLY A 120 -9.24 -8.40 -5.76
CA GLY A 120 -9.98 -7.89 -4.60
C GLY A 120 -11.34 -7.33 -4.97
N ALA A 121 -11.47 -6.63 -6.09
CA ALA A 121 -12.74 -6.12 -6.56
C ALA A 121 -13.71 -7.26 -6.93
N ASP A 122 -13.23 -8.33 -7.56
CA ASP A 122 -14.04 -9.51 -7.86
C ASP A 122 -14.56 -10.18 -6.58
N ILE A 123 -13.69 -10.40 -5.59
CA ILE A 123 -14.06 -10.94 -4.28
C ILE A 123 -15.14 -10.08 -3.61
N LEU A 124 -14.90 -8.78 -3.50
CA LEU A 124 -15.82 -7.86 -2.82
C LEU A 124 -17.15 -7.69 -3.55
N LYS A 125 -17.17 -7.73 -4.89
CA LYS A 125 -18.41 -7.76 -5.67
C LYS A 125 -19.25 -8.99 -5.35
N LYS A 126 -18.65 -10.17 -5.27
CA LYS A 126 -19.33 -11.43 -4.93
C LYS A 126 -19.90 -11.40 -3.51
N GLN A 127 -19.24 -10.68 -2.59
CA GLN A 127 -19.69 -10.53 -1.21
C GLN A 127 -20.68 -9.38 -0.98
N GLY A 128 -20.95 -8.55 -2.01
CA GLY A 128 -21.93 -7.48 -1.97
C GLY A 128 -21.41 -6.13 -1.47
N GLY A 129 -20.11 -5.95 -1.39
CA GLY A 129 -19.47 -4.68 -1.04
C GLY A 129 -18.23 -4.82 -0.17
N GLY A 130 -17.63 -3.70 0.21
CA GLY A 130 -16.43 -3.63 1.05
C GLY A 130 -15.55 -2.44 0.72
N GLN A 131 -14.23 -2.58 0.90
CA GLN A 131 -13.28 -1.49 0.66
C GLN A 131 -11.99 -1.98 0.02
N ILE A 132 -11.51 -1.24 -0.97
CA ILE A 132 -10.16 -1.38 -1.55
C ILE A 132 -9.31 -0.20 -1.13
N VAL A 133 -8.11 -0.49 -0.63
CA VAL A 133 -7.13 0.50 -0.19
C VAL A 133 -5.84 0.35 -0.98
N GLY A 134 -5.35 1.44 -1.57
CA GLY A 134 -4.03 1.50 -2.21
C GLY A 134 -3.04 2.30 -1.37
N ILE A 135 -1.89 1.70 -1.03
CA ILE A 135 -0.80 2.40 -0.35
C ILE A 135 0.12 3.02 -1.40
N SER A 136 -0.13 4.29 -1.71
CA SER A 136 0.69 5.10 -2.61
C SER A 136 1.87 5.77 -1.87
N SER A 137 2.15 7.03 -2.13
CA SER A 137 3.19 7.83 -1.46
C SER A 137 3.05 9.31 -1.84
N ILE A 138 3.53 10.21 -0.99
CA ILE A 138 3.77 11.61 -1.37
C ILE A 138 4.75 11.74 -2.55
N ALA A 139 5.61 10.75 -2.76
CA ALA A 139 6.51 10.70 -3.92
C ALA A 139 5.77 10.56 -5.26
N GLY A 140 4.49 10.15 -5.24
CA GLY A 140 3.63 10.10 -6.43
C GLY A 140 3.09 11.47 -6.87
N PHE A 141 3.20 12.51 -6.04
CA PHE A 141 2.71 13.85 -6.42
C PHE A 141 3.63 14.56 -7.40
N ARG A 142 4.94 14.31 -7.34
CA ARG A 142 5.92 14.84 -8.31
C ARG A 142 7.13 13.92 -8.45
N GLY A 143 7.74 13.90 -9.63
CA GLY A 143 8.97 13.15 -9.89
C GLY A 143 10.12 13.60 -9.00
N LEU A 144 10.79 12.65 -8.34
CA LEU A 144 11.97 12.87 -7.51
C LEU A 144 13.20 12.37 -8.25
N SER A 145 14.27 13.17 -8.30
CA SER A 145 15.44 12.95 -9.14
C SER A 145 16.15 11.61 -8.93
N ALA A 146 16.23 11.15 -7.69
CA ALA A 146 16.90 9.89 -7.35
C ALA A 146 16.02 8.64 -7.46
N THR A 147 14.71 8.79 -7.65
CA THR A 147 13.74 7.68 -7.63
C THR A 147 12.62 7.87 -8.66
N PRO A 148 12.94 8.11 -9.96
CA PRO A 148 11.94 8.45 -10.96
C PRO A 148 10.92 7.33 -11.17
N ALA A 149 11.34 6.07 -11.27
CA ALA A 149 10.45 4.93 -11.44
C ALA A 149 9.53 4.72 -10.22
N TYR A 150 10.04 4.90 -9.00
CA TYR A 150 9.22 4.85 -7.79
C TYR A 150 8.15 5.94 -7.79
N SER A 151 8.54 7.18 -8.10
CA SER A 151 7.60 8.30 -8.20
C SER A 151 6.52 8.03 -9.27
N ALA A 152 6.93 7.57 -10.45
CA ALA A 152 6.02 7.20 -11.53
C ALA A 152 5.07 6.07 -11.10
N SER A 153 5.57 5.03 -10.42
CA SER A 153 4.76 3.91 -9.95
C SER A 153 3.67 4.33 -8.94
N LYS A 154 4.02 5.24 -8.02
CA LYS A 154 3.07 5.73 -7.01
C LYS A 154 2.06 6.72 -7.59
N ALA A 155 2.46 7.52 -8.59
CA ALA A 155 1.53 8.34 -9.38
C ALA A 155 0.54 7.45 -10.17
N ALA A 156 1.05 6.42 -10.85
CA ALA A 156 0.22 5.46 -11.59
C ALA A 156 -0.82 4.79 -10.68
N LEU A 157 -0.42 4.28 -9.50
CA LEU A 157 -1.34 3.69 -8.54
C LEU A 157 -2.41 4.69 -8.09
N SER A 158 -2.03 5.93 -7.75
CA SER A 158 -2.99 6.95 -7.32
C SER A 158 -4.02 7.26 -8.40
N THR A 159 -3.58 7.44 -9.64
CA THR A 159 -4.45 7.71 -10.80
C THR A 159 -5.35 6.51 -11.13
N TYR A 160 -4.81 5.29 -11.07
CA TYR A 160 -5.60 4.07 -11.27
C TYR A 160 -6.72 3.94 -10.23
N MET A 161 -6.41 4.12 -8.95
CA MET A 161 -7.38 4.08 -7.86
C MET A 161 -8.46 5.15 -8.00
N GLU A 162 -8.11 6.34 -8.48
CA GLU A 162 -9.08 7.39 -8.79
C GLU A 162 -10.01 6.97 -9.93
N GLY A 163 -9.45 6.40 -11.00
CA GLY A 163 -10.20 5.98 -12.19
C GLY A 163 -11.25 4.89 -11.92
N ILE A 164 -10.93 3.92 -11.05
CA ILE A 164 -11.85 2.81 -10.74
C ILE A 164 -12.97 3.18 -9.75
N ARG A 165 -12.87 4.33 -9.09
CA ARG A 165 -13.76 4.72 -7.97
C ARG A 165 -15.23 4.72 -8.34
N ASN A 166 -15.61 5.36 -9.43
CA ASN A 166 -17.01 5.47 -9.84
C ASN A 166 -17.61 4.10 -10.21
N HIS A 167 -16.81 3.26 -10.86
CA HIS A 167 -17.25 1.90 -11.22
C HIS A 167 -17.47 1.05 -9.96
N LEU A 168 -16.56 1.06 -9.03
CA LEU A 168 -16.64 0.23 -7.83
C LEU A 168 -17.70 0.72 -6.83
N LEU A 169 -17.98 2.03 -6.80
CA LEU A 169 -19.04 2.59 -5.96
C LEU A 169 -20.42 1.99 -6.29
N GLN A 170 -20.70 1.67 -7.55
CA GLN A 170 -21.94 1.02 -7.98
C GLN A 170 -22.09 -0.40 -7.36
N HIS A 171 -20.99 -1.01 -6.97
CA HIS A 171 -20.93 -2.30 -6.29
C HIS A 171 -20.81 -2.19 -4.76
N LYS A 172 -21.03 -1.00 -4.18
CA LYS A 172 -20.85 -0.72 -2.75
C LYS A 172 -19.42 -0.97 -2.26
N ILE A 173 -18.43 -0.77 -3.12
CA ILE A 173 -17.02 -0.89 -2.79
C ILE A 173 -16.41 0.50 -2.68
N ALA A 174 -15.99 0.87 -1.47
CA ALA A 174 -15.25 2.10 -1.23
C ALA A 174 -13.81 1.99 -1.74
N VAL A 175 -13.24 3.08 -2.23
CA VAL A 175 -11.86 3.13 -2.75
C VAL A 175 -11.09 4.24 -2.05
N THR A 176 -10.07 3.85 -1.28
CA THR A 176 -9.22 4.75 -0.48
C THR A 176 -7.78 4.73 -0.98
N VAL A 177 -7.19 5.90 -1.16
CA VAL A 177 -5.76 6.07 -1.46
C VAL A 177 -5.05 6.68 -0.26
N ILE A 178 -4.07 5.98 0.27
CA ILE A 178 -3.21 6.50 1.33
C ILE A 178 -1.86 6.89 0.74
N ASN A 179 -1.40 8.11 1.03
CA ASN A 179 -0.15 8.68 0.56
C ASN A 179 0.80 8.95 1.74
N PRO A 180 1.54 7.93 2.22
CA PRO A 180 2.49 8.13 3.30
C PRO A 180 3.61 9.09 2.92
N GLY A 181 4.02 9.93 3.89
CA GLY A 181 5.30 10.60 3.88
C GLY A 181 6.42 9.67 4.35
N PHE A 182 7.34 10.18 5.15
CA PHE A 182 8.40 9.33 5.70
C PHE A 182 7.90 8.58 6.94
N ILE A 183 7.77 7.28 6.78
CA ILE A 183 7.46 6.32 7.85
C ILE A 183 8.74 5.52 8.11
N ASP A 184 9.11 5.29 9.36
CA ASP A 184 10.33 4.53 9.70
C ASP A 184 10.15 3.05 9.36
N THR A 185 10.67 2.68 8.19
CA THR A 185 10.51 1.36 7.57
C THR A 185 11.75 1.02 6.73
N PRO A 186 12.02 -0.25 6.47
CA PRO A 186 13.20 -0.68 5.70
C PRO A 186 13.34 -0.01 4.31
N ILE A 187 12.23 0.41 3.69
CA ILE A 187 12.26 0.99 2.34
C ILE A 187 13.00 2.34 2.26
N ASN A 188 13.15 3.04 3.38
CA ASN A 188 13.73 4.39 3.40
C ASN A 188 14.85 4.60 4.43
N THR A 189 15.33 3.55 5.10
CA THR A 189 16.39 3.64 6.12
C THR A 189 17.72 4.22 5.58
N HIS A 190 18.01 4.00 4.29
CA HIS A 190 19.22 4.51 3.63
C HIS A 190 19.12 5.99 3.20
N ARG A 191 18.00 6.67 3.41
CA ARG A 191 17.87 8.09 3.11
C ARG A 191 18.43 8.94 4.23
N LYS A 192 19.34 9.88 3.87
CA LYS A 192 19.96 10.81 4.83
C LYS A 192 18.98 11.83 5.42
N SER A 193 17.99 12.24 4.63
CA SER A 193 16.95 13.20 5.07
C SER A 193 15.58 12.55 5.00
N ARG A 194 14.87 12.58 6.12
CA ARG A 194 13.50 12.04 6.29
C ARG A 194 12.66 13.06 7.07
N PRO A 195 12.30 14.19 6.45
CA PRO A 195 11.55 15.24 7.15
C PRO A 195 10.20 14.71 7.63
N PHE A 196 9.80 15.12 8.83
CA PHE A 196 8.54 14.72 9.47
C PHE A 196 8.38 13.18 9.60
N LEU A 197 9.50 12.49 9.83
CA LEU A 197 9.53 11.06 10.08
C LEU A 197 8.63 10.72 11.28
N ILE A 198 7.79 9.71 11.11
CA ILE A 198 7.03 9.08 12.19
C ILE A 198 7.33 7.59 12.25
N SER A 199 7.08 6.95 13.41
CA SER A 199 7.25 5.51 13.55
C SER A 199 6.23 4.74 12.69
N ALA A 200 6.53 3.47 12.42
CA ALA A 200 5.62 2.60 11.67
C ALA A 200 4.29 2.40 12.40
N GLU A 201 4.32 2.25 13.72
CA GLU A 201 3.13 2.10 14.58
C GLU A 201 2.23 3.34 14.50
N LYS A 202 2.84 4.55 14.65
CA LYS A 202 2.07 5.79 14.55
C LYS A 202 1.50 5.97 13.14
N GLY A 203 2.27 5.62 12.13
CA GLY A 203 1.82 5.60 10.74
C GLY A 203 0.61 4.69 10.54
N ALA A 204 0.70 3.44 11.04
CA ALA A 204 -0.38 2.46 10.94
C ALA A 204 -1.66 2.90 11.65
N GLN A 205 -1.57 3.49 12.86
CA GLN A 205 -2.72 4.05 13.56
C GLN A 205 -3.45 5.09 12.72
N LEU A 206 -2.70 6.07 12.18
CA LEU A 206 -3.27 7.13 11.36
C LEU A 206 -3.86 6.59 10.05
N MET A 207 -3.21 5.60 9.42
CA MET A 207 -3.72 4.95 8.20
C MET A 207 -5.02 4.19 8.50
N ALA A 208 -5.05 3.38 9.54
CA ALA A 208 -6.23 2.63 9.93
C ALA A 208 -7.43 3.56 10.22
N ASP A 209 -7.21 4.70 10.91
CA ASP A 209 -8.25 5.72 11.13
C ASP A 209 -8.83 6.25 9.82
N MET A 210 -7.99 6.50 8.81
CA MET A 210 -8.44 7.00 7.51
C MET A 210 -9.13 5.89 6.69
N ILE A 211 -8.65 4.65 6.81
CA ILE A 211 -9.25 3.48 6.14
C ILE A 211 -10.65 3.24 6.70
N GLU A 212 -10.83 3.16 8.02
CA GLU A 212 -12.14 2.96 8.63
C GLU A 212 -13.13 4.09 8.33
N LYS A 213 -12.63 5.33 8.18
CA LYS A 213 -13.44 6.47 7.72
C LYS A 213 -13.73 6.46 6.22
N GLN A 214 -13.19 5.50 5.48
CA GLN A 214 -13.35 5.37 4.03
C GLN A 214 -13.04 6.68 3.27
N VAL A 215 -12.01 7.41 3.69
CA VAL A 215 -11.62 8.65 3.01
C VAL A 215 -11.21 8.36 1.57
N LEU A 216 -11.51 9.26 0.65
CA LEU A 216 -11.14 9.08 -0.76
C LEU A 216 -9.62 9.11 -0.97
N SER A 217 -8.94 10.03 -0.28
CA SER A 217 -7.47 10.14 -0.30
C SER A 217 -6.98 10.89 0.93
N SER A 218 -5.83 10.46 1.48
CA SER A 218 -5.18 11.16 2.58
C SER A 218 -3.65 11.04 2.52
N THR A 219 -2.94 12.04 3.01
CA THR A 219 -1.52 11.95 3.34
C THR A 219 -1.33 11.50 4.79
N ILE A 220 -0.23 10.81 5.10
CA ILE A 220 0.08 10.36 6.46
C ILE A 220 1.51 10.78 6.84
N PRO A 221 1.66 11.57 7.91
CA PRO A 221 0.60 12.28 8.63
C PRO A 221 -0.10 13.33 7.74
N VAL A 222 -1.32 13.70 8.09
CA VAL A 222 -2.05 14.72 7.33
C VAL A 222 -1.29 16.04 7.33
N TRP A 223 -0.91 16.53 8.51
CA TRP A 223 -0.03 17.69 8.66
C TRP A 223 1.42 17.21 8.83
N PRO A 224 2.40 17.76 8.11
CA PRO A 224 2.28 18.89 7.17
C PRO A 224 2.05 18.48 5.71
N TRP A 225 1.99 17.18 5.39
CA TRP A 225 2.03 16.68 4.02
C TRP A 225 0.85 17.10 3.16
N ALA A 226 -0.34 17.29 3.73
CA ALA A 226 -1.49 17.78 2.98
C ALA A 226 -1.28 19.19 2.40
N VAL A 227 -0.49 20.02 3.06
CA VAL A 227 -0.12 21.35 2.56
C VAL A 227 1.06 21.26 1.60
N ILE A 228 2.11 20.54 1.99
CA ILE A 228 3.32 20.39 1.18
C ILE A 228 2.98 19.79 -0.19
N SER A 229 2.13 18.76 -0.25
CA SER A 229 1.74 18.15 -1.52
C SER A 229 1.07 19.13 -2.48
N ARG A 230 0.24 20.02 -1.99
CA ARG A 230 -0.37 21.08 -2.81
C ARG A 230 0.65 22.10 -3.30
N ILE A 231 1.57 22.51 -2.42
CA ILE A 231 2.65 23.42 -2.78
C ILE A 231 3.57 22.81 -3.83
N MET A 232 3.87 21.50 -3.73
CA MET A 232 4.70 20.80 -4.70
C MET A 232 4.19 20.95 -6.14
N TYR A 233 2.88 20.93 -6.36
CA TYR A 233 2.28 21.14 -7.69
C TYR A 233 2.44 22.58 -8.20
N LEU A 234 2.53 23.57 -7.31
CA LEU A 234 2.63 24.99 -7.66
C LEU A 234 4.08 25.42 -7.98
N ILE A 235 5.09 24.62 -7.58
CA ILE A 235 6.50 24.95 -7.84
C ILE A 235 6.77 24.81 -9.34
N PRO A 236 7.25 25.88 -10.04
CA PRO A 236 7.62 25.80 -11.44
C PRO A 236 8.70 24.73 -11.69
N GLU A 237 8.64 24.02 -12.81
CA GLU A 237 9.60 22.95 -13.14
C GLU A 237 11.06 23.39 -13.08
N ARG A 238 11.37 24.59 -13.57
CA ARG A 238 12.72 25.16 -13.52
C ARG A 238 13.29 25.29 -12.10
N LEU A 239 12.43 25.46 -11.09
CA LEU A 239 12.83 25.48 -9.68
C LEU A 239 12.86 24.05 -9.12
N TRP A 240 11.87 23.22 -9.49
CA TRP A 240 11.80 21.84 -9.02
C TRP A 240 13.05 21.03 -9.40
N CYS A 241 13.55 21.18 -10.63
CA CYS A 241 14.76 20.49 -11.10
C CYS A 241 16.04 20.84 -10.29
N LYS A 242 16.00 21.91 -9.48
CA LYS A 242 17.14 22.30 -8.62
C LYS A 242 17.01 21.77 -7.19
N ILE A 243 15.86 21.19 -6.84
CA ILE A 243 15.61 20.60 -5.51
C ILE A 243 16.11 19.16 -5.54
N ASN A 244 17.23 18.90 -4.87
CA ASN A 244 17.72 17.55 -4.64
C ASN A 244 16.96 16.93 -3.45
N VAL A 245 16.02 16.06 -3.76
CA VAL A 245 15.25 15.31 -2.76
C VAL A 245 15.63 13.84 -2.80
#